data_61e3f3f3a44a167e6da4889689e16362
#
_entry.id   61e3f3f3a44a167e6da4889689e16362
#
_cell.length_a   1.000
_cell.length_b   1.000
_cell.length_c   1.000
_cell.angle_alpha   90.00
_cell.angle_beta   90.00
_cell.angle_gamma   90.00
#
_symmetry.space_group_name_H-M   'P 1'
#
loop_
_entity.id
_entity.type
_entity.pdbx_description
1 polymer ?
#
loop_
_entity_poly.entity_id
_entity_poly.type
_entity_poly.pdbx_seq_one_letter_code
_entity_poly.pdbx_strand_id
1 'polypeptide(L)'
;MFRISSSNYYYLNFLMRYSRQRNIIKDIVFSTNLHPNADWVYHEAKNFIPSISLGTVYRNLKQLSKMGIIKTIYDGSVARFDWNTHPHNHLKCIECGRITDIKIDETNNFAKKILDNYSFDVHGIEVTFIGTCKEHKNNK
;
A
#
# COMPACT_ATOMS: atom_id res chain seq x y z
N MET A 1 19.13 4.38 -15.62
CA MET A 1 19.56 3.05 -15.12
C MET A 1 20.45 3.29 -13.89
N PHE A 2 19.87 3.30 -12.69
CA PHE A 2 20.64 3.51 -11.46
C PHE A 2 21.36 2.21 -11.12
N ARG A 3 22.68 2.17 -11.27
CA ARG A 3 23.52 1.08 -10.73
C ARG A 3 23.52 1.22 -9.20
N ILE A 4 22.78 0.34 -8.54
CA ILE A 4 22.95 0.11 -7.09
C ILE A 4 24.35 -0.48 -6.93
N SER A 5 25.24 0.20 -6.21
CA SER A 5 26.59 -0.30 -5.94
C SER A 5 26.47 -1.60 -5.15
N SER A 6 27.38 -2.55 -5.41
CA SER A 6 27.44 -3.86 -4.72
C SER A 6 27.46 -3.71 -3.19
N SER A 7 28.01 -2.62 -2.67
CA SER A 7 28.02 -2.29 -1.24
C SER A 7 26.61 -2.04 -0.67
N ASN A 8 25.71 -1.40 -1.44
CA ASN A 8 24.32 -1.19 -1.05
C ASN A 8 23.50 -2.50 -1.07
N TYR A 9 23.84 -3.43 -1.97
CA TYR A 9 23.17 -4.73 -2.04
C TYR A 9 23.51 -5.60 -0.80
N TYR A 10 24.75 -5.60 -0.34
CA TYR A 10 25.14 -6.28 0.90
C TYR A 10 24.57 -5.61 2.15
N TYR A 11 24.45 -4.28 2.17
CA TYR A 11 23.84 -3.53 3.28
C TYR A 11 22.34 -3.78 3.38
N LEU A 12 21.63 -3.85 2.24
CA LEU A 12 20.22 -4.23 2.16
C LEU A 12 20.00 -5.69 2.60
N ASN A 13 20.87 -6.61 2.19
CA ASN A 13 20.80 -8.01 2.64
C ASN A 13 21.15 -8.20 4.12
N PHE A 14 22.03 -7.39 4.70
CA PHE A 14 22.32 -7.40 6.14
C PHE A 14 21.15 -6.81 6.94
N LEU A 15 20.48 -5.77 6.44
CA LEU A 15 19.23 -5.23 7.00
C LEU A 15 18.03 -6.18 6.79
N MET A 16 18.11 -7.07 5.83
CA MET A 16 17.14 -8.13 5.52
C MET A 16 17.37 -9.40 6.32
N ARG A 17 17.92 -9.30 7.54
CA ARG A 17 17.97 -10.45 8.43
C ARG A 17 16.61 -11.12 8.41
N TYR A 18 16.58 -12.38 7.94
CA TYR A 18 15.37 -13.20 7.87
C TYR A 18 14.58 -13.05 9.17
N SER A 19 13.37 -12.56 9.08
CA SER A 19 12.45 -12.45 10.21
C SER A 19 11.15 -13.17 9.85
N ARG A 20 10.93 -14.30 10.53
CA ARG A 20 9.66 -15.05 10.39
C ARG A 20 8.45 -14.15 10.57
N GLN A 21 8.49 -13.24 11.54
CA GLN A 21 7.40 -12.29 11.80
C GLN A 21 7.14 -11.37 10.60
N ARG A 22 8.22 -10.84 9.99
CA ARG A 22 8.10 -9.96 8.83
C ARG A 22 7.52 -10.68 7.63
N ASN A 23 7.94 -11.92 7.38
CA ASN A 23 7.40 -12.69 6.26
C ASN A 23 5.92 -13.00 6.45
N ILE A 24 5.50 -13.41 7.64
CA ILE A 24 4.07 -13.65 7.94
C ILE A 24 3.26 -12.36 7.73
N ILE A 25 3.73 -11.22 8.24
CA ILE A 25 3.06 -9.93 8.07
C ILE A 25 2.97 -9.55 6.60
N LYS A 26 4.06 -9.74 5.84
CA LYS A 26 4.07 -9.54 4.38
C LYS A 26 3.00 -10.41 3.70
N ASP A 27 3.01 -11.70 3.99
CA ASP A 27 2.11 -12.67 3.36
C ASP A 27 0.63 -12.37 3.68
N ILE A 28 0.35 -11.87 4.89
CA ILE A 28 -0.99 -11.41 5.28
C ILE A 28 -1.42 -10.21 4.40
N VAL A 29 -0.56 -9.20 4.22
CA VAL A 29 -0.89 -8.05 3.36
C VAL A 29 -1.09 -8.50 1.92
N PHE A 30 -0.27 -9.44 1.42
CA PHE A 30 -0.36 -9.98 0.05
C PHE A 30 -1.57 -10.88 -0.18
N SER A 31 -2.19 -11.40 0.88
CA SER A 31 -3.36 -12.29 0.78
C SER A 31 -4.68 -11.55 0.58
N THR A 32 -4.70 -10.22 0.63
CA THR A 32 -5.94 -9.43 0.58
C THR A 32 -5.82 -8.20 -0.31
N ASN A 33 -6.94 -7.83 -0.94
CA ASN A 33 -7.10 -6.58 -1.70
C ASN A 33 -7.88 -5.52 -0.90
N LEU A 34 -8.04 -5.70 0.42
CA LEU A 34 -8.85 -4.81 1.26
C LEU A 34 -8.08 -3.59 1.77
N HIS A 35 -6.81 -3.45 1.44
CA HIS A 35 -5.93 -2.39 1.96
C HIS A 35 -6.02 -2.34 3.50
N PRO A 36 -5.54 -3.40 4.20
CA PRO A 36 -5.73 -3.53 5.63
C PRO A 36 -4.98 -2.45 6.41
N ASN A 37 -5.48 -2.09 7.58
CA ASN A 37 -4.74 -1.32 8.58
C ASN A 37 -3.91 -2.25 9.47
N ALA A 38 -3.08 -1.67 10.35
CA ALA A 38 -2.19 -2.44 11.22
C ALA A 38 -2.97 -3.32 12.23
N ASP A 39 -4.12 -2.86 12.71
CA ASP A 39 -4.95 -3.61 13.66
C ASP A 39 -5.51 -4.88 13.01
N TRP A 40 -6.01 -4.78 11.78
CA TRP A 40 -6.47 -5.94 11.03
C TRP A 40 -5.33 -6.94 10.80
N VAL A 41 -4.17 -6.46 10.35
CA VAL A 41 -2.98 -7.31 10.16
C VAL A 41 -2.54 -7.97 11.47
N TYR A 42 -2.64 -7.26 12.59
CA TYR A 42 -2.34 -7.80 13.91
C TYR A 42 -3.28 -8.95 14.29
N HIS A 43 -4.57 -8.79 14.08
CA HIS A 43 -5.55 -9.87 14.37
C HIS A 43 -5.27 -11.10 13.52
N GLU A 44 -4.99 -10.95 12.23
CA GLU A 44 -4.61 -12.06 11.35
C GLU A 44 -3.28 -12.70 11.76
N ALA A 45 -2.27 -11.90 12.11
CA ALA A 45 -0.95 -12.38 12.50
C ALA A 45 -0.98 -13.23 13.78
N LYS A 46 -1.92 -12.99 14.70
CA LYS A 46 -2.11 -13.79 15.91
C LYS A 46 -2.46 -15.24 15.64
N ASN A 47 -3.07 -15.54 14.50
CA ASN A 47 -3.38 -16.92 14.10
C ASN A 47 -2.09 -17.74 13.83
N PHE A 48 -1.00 -17.07 13.44
CA PHE A 48 0.29 -17.69 13.13
C PHE A 48 1.34 -17.50 14.23
N ILE A 49 1.24 -16.41 14.98
CA ILE A 49 2.14 -16.04 16.07
C ILE A 49 1.30 -15.49 17.23
N PRO A 50 0.76 -16.36 18.10
CA PRO A 50 -0.13 -15.93 19.20
C PRO A 50 0.48 -14.87 20.14
N SER A 51 1.81 -14.88 20.29
CA SER A 51 2.56 -13.95 21.16
C SER A 51 2.97 -12.63 20.47
N ILE A 52 2.59 -12.41 19.20
CA ILE A 52 2.95 -11.17 18.49
C ILE A 52 2.30 -9.96 19.16
N SER A 53 3.03 -8.86 19.27
CA SER A 53 2.49 -7.58 19.75
C SER A 53 2.10 -6.66 18.58
N LEU A 54 1.13 -5.78 18.83
CA LEU A 54 0.73 -4.76 17.87
C LEU A 54 1.92 -3.86 17.47
N GLY A 55 2.78 -3.50 18.43
CA GLY A 55 4.00 -2.72 18.17
C GLY A 55 4.98 -3.44 17.23
N THR A 56 5.06 -4.77 17.31
CA THR A 56 5.86 -5.58 16.39
C THR A 56 5.28 -5.54 14.98
N VAL A 57 3.96 -5.60 14.84
CA VAL A 57 3.28 -5.49 13.54
C VAL A 57 3.56 -4.11 12.91
N TYR A 58 3.37 -3.02 13.65
CA TYR A 58 3.66 -1.67 13.17
C TYR A 58 5.11 -1.51 12.69
N ARG A 59 6.09 -2.01 13.46
CA ARG A 59 7.51 -1.93 13.07
C ARG A 59 7.78 -2.68 11.76
N ASN A 60 7.23 -3.88 11.61
CA ASN A 60 7.43 -4.68 10.41
C ASN A 60 6.72 -4.08 9.19
N LEU A 61 5.50 -3.59 9.31
CA LEU A 61 4.80 -2.88 8.24
C LEU A 61 5.57 -1.64 7.78
N LYS A 62 6.09 -0.84 8.73
CA LYS A 62 6.93 0.31 8.42
C LYS A 62 8.22 -0.07 7.69
N GLN A 63 8.85 -1.19 8.08
CA GLN A 63 10.04 -1.69 7.40
C GLN A 63 9.73 -2.17 5.98
N LEU A 64 8.66 -2.95 5.81
CA LEU A 64 8.21 -3.43 4.50
C LEU A 64 7.90 -2.26 3.55
N SER A 65 7.26 -1.21 4.06
CA SER A 65 6.97 0.01 3.30
C SER A 65 8.25 0.76 2.91
N LYS A 66 9.20 0.92 3.84
CA LYS A 66 10.51 1.54 3.54
C LYS A 66 11.31 0.77 2.51
N MET A 67 11.14 -0.55 2.46
CA MET A 67 11.79 -1.44 1.49
C MET A 67 11.09 -1.45 0.13
N GLY A 68 9.95 -0.76 -0.02
CA GLY A 68 9.14 -0.75 -1.23
C GLY A 68 8.46 -2.10 -1.54
N ILE A 69 8.36 -3.01 -0.54
CA ILE A 69 7.69 -4.31 -0.68
C ILE A 69 6.18 -4.15 -0.61
N ILE A 70 5.71 -3.21 0.21
CA ILE A 70 4.33 -2.77 0.28
C ILE A 70 4.28 -1.25 0.19
N LYS A 71 3.12 -0.71 -0.14
CA LYS A 71 2.86 0.74 -0.17
C LYS A 71 1.99 1.12 1.01
N THR A 72 2.23 2.32 1.56
CA THR A 72 1.37 2.91 2.58
C THR A 72 0.48 3.96 1.94
N ILE A 73 -0.83 3.83 2.14
CA ILE A 73 -1.85 4.79 1.73
C ILE A 73 -2.40 5.42 3.01
N TYR A 74 -2.45 6.73 3.09
CA TYR A 74 -3.03 7.42 4.23
C TYR A 74 -4.51 7.72 3.99
N ASP A 75 -5.35 7.20 4.87
CA ASP A 75 -6.78 7.45 4.94
C ASP A 75 -7.06 8.30 6.18
N GLY A 76 -6.94 9.62 6.02
CA GLY A 76 -6.90 10.54 7.16
C GLY A 76 -5.68 10.25 8.04
N SER A 77 -5.91 9.94 9.32
CA SER A 77 -4.86 9.54 10.27
C SER A 77 -4.52 8.04 10.25
N VAL A 78 -5.28 7.23 9.50
CA VAL A 78 -5.11 5.77 9.45
C VAL A 78 -4.22 5.38 8.27
N ALA A 79 -3.14 4.65 8.56
CA ALA A 79 -2.32 4.03 7.52
C ALA A 79 -2.98 2.73 7.04
N ARG A 80 -3.14 2.61 5.72
CA ARG A 80 -3.56 1.40 5.01
C ARG A 80 -2.38 0.84 4.24
N PHE A 81 -2.29 -0.46 4.11
CA PHE A 81 -1.17 -1.13 3.45
C PHE A 81 -1.65 -1.86 2.20
N ASP A 82 -0.91 -1.65 1.13
CA ASP A 82 -1.18 -2.18 -0.19
C ASP A 82 0.01 -2.98 -0.70
N TRP A 83 -0.23 -4.19 -1.19
CA TRP A 83 0.80 -5.01 -1.80
C TRP A 83 1.14 -4.55 -3.22
N ASN A 84 0.20 -3.88 -3.91
CA ASN A 84 0.44 -3.33 -5.24
C ASN A 84 1.19 -2.00 -5.13
N THR A 85 2.48 -2.06 -5.35
CA THR A 85 3.38 -0.89 -5.24
C THR A 85 3.42 -0.03 -6.50
N HIS A 86 2.88 -0.51 -7.63
CA HIS A 86 2.77 0.28 -8.86
C HIS A 86 1.71 1.38 -8.70
N PRO A 87 1.88 2.54 -9.37
CA PRO A 87 0.85 3.58 -9.39
C PRO A 87 -0.47 3.04 -9.95
N HIS A 88 -1.56 3.20 -9.20
CA HIS A 88 -2.91 2.81 -9.60
C HIS A 88 -3.95 3.65 -8.85
N ASN A 89 -5.20 3.55 -9.27
CA ASN A 89 -6.28 4.39 -8.77
C ASN A 89 -7.17 3.62 -7.79
N HIS A 90 -7.84 4.35 -6.90
CA HIS A 90 -8.65 3.79 -5.85
C HIS A 90 -10.06 4.38 -5.82
N LEU A 91 -11.03 3.59 -5.37
CA LEU A 91 -12.32 4.04 -4.86
C LEU A 91 -12.29 4.00 -3.34
N LYS A 92 -12.75 5.06 -2.67
CA LYS A 92 -12.92 5.11 -1.22
C LYS A 92 -14.37 5.38 -0.87
N CYS A 93 -14.96 4.49 -0.08
CA CYS A 93 -16.29 4.69 0.48
C CYS A 93 -16.22 5.51 1.77
N ILE A 94 -16.97 6.60 1.87
CA ILE A 94 -17.01 7.46 3.06
C ILE A 94 -17.78 6.82 4.22
N GLU A 95 -18.71 5.90 3.92
CA GLU A 95 -19.57 5.26 4.92
C GLU A 95 -18.86 4.10 5.63
N CYS A 96 -18.25 3.18 4.86
CA CYS A 96 -17.60 1.99 5.43
C CYS A 96 -16.06 2.04 5.42
N GLY A 97 -15.46 3.08 4.85
CA GLY A 97 -14.00 3.23 4.77
C GLY A 97 -13.30 2.23 3.84
N ARG A 98 -14.05 1.40 3.08
CA ARG A 98 -13.47 0.43 2.13
C ARG A 98 -12.70 1.18 1.05
N ILE A 99 -11.48 0.71 0.77
CA ILE A 99 -10.67 1.13 -0.37
C ILE A 99 -10.62 -0.04 -1.35
N THR A 100 -10.79 0.25 -2.64
CA THR A 100 -10.81 -0.75 -3.72
C THR A 100 -10.00 -0.23 -4.90
N ASP A 101 -9.13 -1.06 -5.45
CA ASP A 101 -8.38 -0.74 -6.67
C ASP A 101 -9.30 -0.65 -7.87
N ILE A 102 -9.03 0.32 -8.74
CA ILE A 102 -9.70 0.44 -10.02
C ILE A 102 -8.69 0.71 -11.13
N LYS A 103 -9.04 0.24 -12.33
CA LYS A 103 -8.31 0.57 -13.55
C LYS A 103 -9.09 1.63 -14.33
N ILE A 104 -8.42 2.73 -14.64
CA ILE A 104 -8.96 3.80 -15.48
C ILE A 104 -7.95 4.07 -16.57
N ASP A 105 -8.33 3.84 -17.82
CA ASP A 105 -7.43 4.00 -18.97
C ASP A 105 -7.20 5.46 -19.38
N GLU A 106 -8.04 6.39 -18.91
CA GLU A 106 -8.01 7.80 -19.29
C GLU A 106 -6.87 8.61 -18.65
N THR A 107 -6.12 8.04 -17.70
CA THR A 107 -5.01 8.74 -17.02
C THR A 107 -3.88 9.12 -17.98
N ASN A 108 -3.72 8.41 -19.10
CA ASN A 108 -2.74 8.74 -20.14
C ASN A 108 -2.99 10.11 -20.78
N ASN A 109 -4.26 10.53 -20.90
CA ASN A 109 -4.61 11.84 -21.42
C ASN A 109 -4.21 12.97 -20.48
N PHE A 110 -4.24 12.75 -19.17
CA PHE A 110 -3.78 13.74 -18.19
C PHE A 110 -2.25 13.91 -18.25
N ALA A 111 -1.49 12.81 -18.32
CA ALA A 111 -0.03 12.87 -18.43
C ALA A 111 0.39 13.69 -19.67
N LYS A 112 -0.23 13.46 -20.83
CA LYS A 112 0.03 14.22 -22.05
C LYS A 112 -0.29 15.71 -21.91
N LYS A 113 -1.44 16.06 -21.35
CA LYS A 113 -1.81 17.45 -21.11
C LYS A 113 -0.85 18.18 -20.17
N ILE A 114 -0.32 17.49 -19.16
CA ILE A 114 0.66 18.04 -18.24
C ILE A 114 1.98 18.30 -18.96
N LEU A 115 2.48 17.34 -19.75
CA LEU A 115 3.69 17.51 -20.55
C LEU A 115 3.55 18.70 -21.50
N ASP A 116 2.46 18.77 -22.27
CA ASP A 116 2.24 19.79 -23.29
C ASP A 116 2.11 21.20 -22.70
N ASN A 117 1.46 21.34 -21.55
CA ASN A 117 1.17 22.66 -20.95
C ASN A 117 2.25 23.13 -19.95
N TYR A 118 2.99 22.21 -19.31
CA TYR A 118 3.88 22.53 -18.21
C TYR A 118 5.31 22.04 -18.42
N SER A 119 5.62 21.40 -19.57
CA SER A 119 6.92 20.78 -19.85
C SER A 119 7.40 19.86 -18.70
N PHE A 120 6.48 19.07 -18.16
CA PHE A 120 6.70 18.21 -17.00
C PHE A 120 6.46 16.75 -17.35
N ASP A 121 7.48 15.89 -17.16
CA ASP A 121 7.38 14.45 -17.38
C ASP A 121 6.69 13.76 -16.22
N VAL A 122 5.51 13.19 -16.49
CA VAL A 122 4.71 12.47 -15.50
C VAL A 122 5.12 11.00 -15.49
N HIS A 123 5.64 10.52 -14.36
CA HIS A 123 6.05 9.12 -14.17
C HIS A 123 4.99 8.24 -13.50
N GLY A 124 3.95 8.83 -12.95
CA GLY A 124 2.84 8.09 -12.33
C GLY A 124 1.68 9.02 -11.99
N ILE A 125 0.48 8.47 -12.01
CA ILE A 125 -0.75 9.15 -11.60
C ILE A 125 -1.48 8.23 -10.64
N GLU A 126 -1.87 8.76 -9.50
CA GLU A 126 -2.68 8.07 -8.51
C GLU A 126 -3.85 8.95 -8.13
N VAL A 127 -5.06 8.45 -8.36
CA VAL A 127 -6.29 9.17 -8.05
C VAL A 127 -7.14 8.33 -7.11
N THR A 128 -7.65 8.96 -6.05
CA THR A 128 -8.65 8.36 -5.17
C THR A 128 -9.98 9.05 -5.40
N PHE A 129 -10.96 8.29 -5.88
CA PHE A 129 -12.33 8.74 -6.01
C PHE A 129 -13.07 8.48 -4.69
N ILE A 130 -13.64 9.51 -4.12
CA ILE A 130 -14.32 9.47 -2.83
C ILE A 130 -15.83 9.49 -3.08
N GLY A 131 -16.55 8.52 -2.49
CA GLY A 131 -17.99 8.40 -2.72
C GLY A 131 -18.62 7.37 -1.79
N THR A 132 -19.79 6.85 -2.18
CA THR A 132 -20.53 5.85 -1.43
C THR A 132 -20.65 4.57 -2.25
N CYS A 133 -20.26 3.42 -1.68
CA CYS A 133 -20.35 2.13 -2.35
C CYS A 133 -21.81 1.67 -2.49
N LYS A 134 -22.06 0.68 -3.38
CA LYS A 134 -23.40 0.17 -3.65
C LYS A 134 -24.14 -0.28 -2.39
N GLU A 135 -23.44 -0.90 -1.45
CA GLU A 135 -24.00 -1.43 -0.21
C GLU A 135 -24.56 -0.31 0.70
N HIS A 136 -24.04 0.93 0.55
CA HIS A 136 -24.41 2.07 1.39
C HIS A 136 -25.16 3.17 0.64
N LYS A 137 -25.31 3.02 -0.69
CA LYS A 137 -25.99 4.02 -1.54
C LYS A 137 -27.48 4.15 -1.23
N ASN A 138 -28.11 3.11 -0.70
CA ASN A 138 -29.56 3.04 -0.47
C ASN A 138 -29.98 3.39 0.97
N ASN A 139 -29.05 3.83 1.81
CA ASN A 139 -29.33 4.19 3.21
C ASN A 139 -29.54 5.70 3.42
N LYS A 140 -30.00 6.41 2.37
CA LYS A 140 -30.44 7.81 2.47
C LYS A 140 -31.91 7.93 2.21
#